data_0a970d677f0ec9d5e24ae2c81923c61f
#
_entry.id   0a970d677f0ec9d5e24ae2c81923c61f
#
_cell.length_a   1.000
_cell.length_b   1.000
_cell.length_c   1.000
_cell.angle_alpha   90.00
_cell.angle_beta   90.00
_cell.angle_gamma   90.00
#
_symmetry.space_group_name_H-M   'P 1'
#
loop_
_entity.id
_entity.type
_entity.pdbx_description
1 polymer ?
#
loop_
_entity_poly.entity_id
_entity_poly.type
_entity_poly.pdbx_seq_one_letter_code
_entity_poly.pdbx_strand_id
1 'polypeptide(L)'
;MSIIIGINAFHADSSAAIFKDDELLFAIEEEKLNRLKHWAGFPELSIKKCLEFTKIDSRMVTDVSMNTNPLSNLNKKIPYFLQKYLFGNKKKEIFKRIKNKIEIKNYLVENLNFNKSVNIHFIDHHLSHIASSFY
;
A
#
# COMPACT_ATOMS: atom_id res chain seq x y z
N MET A 1 13.54 -11.62 -13.48
CA MET A 1 13.31 -10.15 -13.46
C MET A 1 12.12 -9.87 -12.57
N SER A 2 12.36 -9.22 -11.46
CA SER A 2 11.36 -8.84 -10.47
C SER A 2 11.14 -7.33 -10.56
N ILE A 3 9.88 -6.90 -10.69
CA ILE A 3 9.51 -5.48 -10.66
C ILE A 3 8.54 -5.28 -9.50
N ILE A 4 8.96 -4.50 -8.53
CA ILE A 4 8.24 -4.28 -7.27
C ILE A 4 7.87 -2.82 -7.14
N ILE A 5 6.63 -2.53 -6.77
CA ILE A 5 6.22 -1.19 -6.36
C ILE A 5 5.96 -1.17 -4.85
N GLY A 6 6.72 -0.33 -4.15
CA GLY A 6 6.50 -0.01 -2.75
C GLY A 6 5.55 1.18 -2.62
N ILE A 7 4.53 1.06 -1.77
CA ILE A 7 3.49 2.07 -1.57
C ILE A 7 3.39 2.42 -0.09
N ASN A 8 3.51 3.71 0.22
CA ASN A 8 3.05 4.29 1.48
C ASN A 8 1.67 4.89 1.25
N ALA A 9 0.63 4.31 1.81
CA ALA A 9 -0.75 4.75 1.62
C ALA A 9 -1.52 4.85 2.93
N PHE A 10 -2.47 5.78 2.98
CA PHE A 10 -3.35 6.02 4.12
C PHE A 10 -2.62 6.46 5.40
N HIS A 11 -1.41 6.96 5.25
CA HIS A 11 -0.61 7.67 6.24
C HIS A 11 -0.20 9.02 5.67
N ALA A 12 0.23 9.94 6.53
CA ALA A 12 0.80 11.20 6.09
C ALA A 12 1.97 10.93 5.12
N ASP A 13 2.14 11.82 4.14
CA ASP A 13 3.19 11.77 3.15
C ASP A 13 3.15 10.50 2.26
N SER A 14 1.95 10.20 1.75
CA SER A 14 1.75 9.08 0.81
C SER A 14 2.72 9.18 -0.36
N SER A 15 3.29 8.05 -0.75
CA SER A 15 4.36 7.98 -1.74
C SER A 15 4.40 6.63 -2.44
N ALA A 16 5.12 6.56 -3.56
CA ALA A 16 5.42 5.32 -4.25
C ALA A 16 6.89 5.27 -4.67
N ALA A 17 7.43 4.06 -4.71
CA ALA A 17 8.76 3.75 -5.19
C ALA A 17 8.72 2.51 -6.09
N ILE A 18 9.54 2.48 -7.14
CA ILE A 18 9.66 1.33 -8.04
C ILE A 18 11.06 0.76 -8.01
N PHE A 19 11.13 -0.55 -7.86
CA PHE A 19 12.36 -1.32 -7.82
C PHE A 19 12.38 -2.34 -8.96
N LYS A 20 13.58 -2.62 -9.46
CA LYS A 20 13.84 -3.70 -10.40
C LYS A 20 15.05 -4.48 -9.91
N ASP A 21 14.88 -5.80 -9.68
CA ASP A 21 15.95 -6.69 -9.24
C ASP A 21 16.80 -6.10 -8.10
N ASP A 22 16.12 -5.63 -7.02
CA ASP A 22 16.69 -4.99 -5.82
C ASP A 22 17.27 -3.56 -6.00
N GLU A 23 17.25 -3.01 -7.21
CA GLU A 23 17.68 -1.64 -7.47
C GLU A 23 16.50 -0.67 -7.43
N LEU A 24 16.62 0.41 -6.65
CA LEU A 24 15.66 1.51 -6.64
C LEU A 24 15.80 2.33 -7.92
N LEU A 25 14.78 2.31 -8.77
CA LEU A 25 14.78 3.07 -10.03
C LEU A 25 14.24 4.49 -9.85
N PHE A 26 13.16 4.65 -9.07
CA PHE A 26 12.52 5.94 -8.85
C PHE A 26 11.62 5.92 -7.63
N ALA A 27 11.51 7.07 -6.96
CA ALA A 27 10.57 7.27 -5.85
C ALA A 27 10.05 8.70 -5.86
N ILE A 28 8.78 8.88 -5.48
CA ILE A 28 8.16 10.22 -5.42
C ILE A 28 7.01 10.25 -4.41
N GLU A 29 6.85 11.39 -3.75
CA GLU A 29 5.73 11.68 -2.87
C GLU A 29 4.53 12.24 -3.65
N GLU A 30 3.32 11.85 -3.25
CA GLU A 30 2.07 12.27 -3.88
C GLU A 30 1.87 13.79 -3.80
N GLU A 31 2.32 14.42 -2.70
CA GLU A 31 2.21 15.87 -2.51
C GLU A 31 2.97 16.69 -3.57
N LYS A 32 4.02 16.12 -4.17
CA LYS A 32 4.78 16.81 -5.24
C LYS A 32 3.97 16.89 -6.53
N LEU A 33 3.00 16.01 -6.69
CA LEU A 33 2.16 15.90 -7.90
C LEU A 33 0.80 16.57 -7.70
N ASN A 34 0.12 16.31 -6.59
CA ASN A 34 -1.22 16.85 -6.31
C ASN A 34 -1.20 18.23 -5.61
N ARG A 35 -0.02 18.70 -5.16
CA ARG A 35 0.17 19.98 -4.45
C ARG A 35 -0.56 20.07 -3.08
N LEU A 36 -0.99 18.97 -2.51
CA LEU A 36 -1.63 18.90 -1.20
C LEU A 36 -0.63 18.38 -0.18
N LYS A 37 -0.18 19.24 0.73
CA LYS A 37 0.77 18.87 1.80
C LYS A 37 0.20 17.80 2.71
N HIS A 38 1.04 16.88 3.11
CA HIS A 38 0.71 15.77 4.03
C HIS A 38 -0.46 14.92 3.53
N TRP A 39 -0.56 14.75 2.21
CA TRP A 39 -1.59 13.90 1.62
C TRP A 39 -1.54 12.49 2.20
N ALA A 40 -2.66 12.03 2.75
CA ALA A 40 -2.79 10.75 3.46
C ALA A 40 -3.73 9.76 2.73
N GLY A 41 -3.93 9.94 1.43
CA GLY A 41 -4.76 9.07 0.59
C GLY A 41 -3.98 7.95 -0.07
N PHE A 42 -4.56 7.39 -1.14
CA PHE A 42 -3.88 6.45 -2.01
C PHE A 42 -2.99 7.22 -3.02
N PRO A 43 -1.71 6.84 -3.20
CA PRO A 43 -0.75 7.59 -4.03
C PRO A 43 -0.84 7.22 -5.51
N GLU A 44 -1.97 7.47 -6.14
CA GLU A 44 -2.23 7.09 -7.52
C GLU A 44 -1.31 7.80 -8.53
N LEU A 45 -1.12 9.12 -8.35
CA LEU A 45 -0.26 9.90 -9.25
C LEU A 45 1.20 9.50 -9.11
N SER A 46 1.64 9.19 -7.89
CA SER A 46 3.00 8.70 -7.62
C SER A 46 3.26 7.37 -8.32
N ILE A 47 2.31 6.44 -8.26
CA ILE A 47 2.42 5.14 -8.96
C ILE A 47 2.51 5.37 -10.47
N LYS A 48 1.61 6.17 -11.04
CA LYS A 48 1.63 6.50 -12.47
C LYS A 48 2.95 7.14 -12.88
N LYS A 49 3.47 8.06 -12.04
CA LYS A 49 4.74 8.75 -12.31
C LYS A 49 5.95 7.81 -12.26
N CYS A 50 5.96 6.86 -11.31
CA CYS A 50 6.99 5.82 -11.25
C CYS A 50 7.03 4.99 -12.54
N LEU A 51 5.88 4.52 -13.01
CA LEU A 51 5.77 3.73 -14.24
C LEU A 51 6.17 4.55 -15.48
N GLU A 52 5.69 5.80 -15.58
CA GLU A 52 6.02 6.71 -16.67
C GLU A 52 7.52 6.99 -16.75
N PHE A 53 8.13 7.38 -15.62
CA PHE A 53 9.54 7.74 -15.56
C PHE A 53 10.46 6.59 -15.95
N THR A 54 10.16 5.38 -15.45
CA THR A 54 10.95 4.19 -15.73
C THR A 54 10.61 3.53 -17.07
N LYS A 55 9.54 3.98 -17.73
CA LYS A 55 9.00 3.38 -18.97
C LYS A 55 8.65 1.89 -18.81
N ILE A 56 8.30 1.48 -17.60
CA ILE A 56 7.88 0.12 -17.29
C ILE A 56 6.35 0.02 -17.47
N ASP A 57 5.90 -0.99 -18.22
CA ASP A 57 4.47 -1.28 -18.34
C ASP A 57 3.94 -1.82 -17.00
N SER A 58 2.81 -1.29 -16.53
CA SER A 58 2.16 -1.71 -15.28
C SER A 58 1.89 -3.23 -15.23
N ARG A 59 1.67 -3.87 -16.37
CA ARG A 59 1.47 -5.32 -16.48
C ARG A 59 2.73 -6.15 -16.19
N MET A 60 3.91 -5.53 -16.23
CA MET A 60 5.18 -6.17 -15.90
C MET A 60 5.47 -6.17 -14.40
N VAL A 61 4.72 -5.40 -13.61
CA VAL A 61 4.86 -5.37 -12.15
C VAL A 61 4.46 -6.72 -11.57
N THR A 62 5.38 -7.35 -10.87
CA THR A 62 5.19 -8.68 -10.27
C THR A 62 4.60 -8.59 -8.88
N ASP A 63 5.03 -7.59 -8.11
CA ASP A 63 4.69 -7.46 -6.69
C ASP A 63 4.42 -6.01 -6.33
N VAL A 64 3.45 -5.81 -5.43
CA VAL A 64 3.16 -4.53 -4.79
C VAL A 64 3.26 -4.69 -3.28
N SER A 65 4.10 -3.90 -2.65
CA SER A 65 4.31 -3.89 -1.21
C SER A 65 3.70 -2.65 -0.60
N MET A 66 2.90 -2.81 0.45
CA MET A 66 2.28 -1.69 1.19
C MET A 66 2.67 -1.74 2.66
N ASN A 67 2.99 -0.57 3.21
CA ASN A 67 3.38 -0.40 4.62
C ASN A 67 2.21 -0.48 5.62
N THR A 68 1.07 -0.99 5.20
CA THR A 68 -0.11 -1.12 6.04
C THR A 68 -0.56 -2.57 6.07
N ASN A 69 -0.38 -3.26 7.19
CA ASN A 69 -0.92 -4.60 7.37
C ASN A 69 -2.33 -4.53 7.98
N PRO A 70 -3.37 -4.95 7.23
CA PRO A 70 -4.76 -4.96 7.72
C PRO A 70 -4.96 -5.89 8.91
N LEU A 71 -4.13 -6.92 9.01
CA LEU A 71 -4.23 -7.97 10.01
C LEU A 71 -3.27 -7.75 11.20
N SER A 72 -2.41 -6.71 11.16
CA SER A 72 -1.51 -6.41 12.25
C SER A 72 -2.30 -6.16 13.54
N ASN A 73 -1.93 -6.87 14.59
CA ASN A 73 -2.58 -6.82 15.90
C ASN A 73 -4.00 -7.42 16.01
N LEU A 74 -4.50 -8.16 15.02
CA LEU A 74 -5.78 -8.86 15.18
C LEU A 74 -5.72 -9.83 16.38
N ASN A 75 -4.63 -10.61 16.51
CA ASN A 75 -4.45 -11.55 17.62
C ASN A 75 -4.37 -10.89 19.01
N LYS A 76 -3.84 -9.65 19.08
CA LYS A 76 -3.80 -8.87 20.33
C LYS A 76 -5.10 -8.15 20.64
N LYS A 77 -5.95 -7.92 19.63
CA LYS A 77 -7.22 -7.20 19.76
C LYS A 77 -8.42 -8.13 19.96
N ILE A 78 -8.27 -9.44 19.75
CA ILE A 78 -9.35 -10.41 19.92
C ILE A 78 -9.97 -10.36 21.33
N PRO A 79 -9.22 -10.44 22.45
CA PRO A 79 -9.83 -10.40 23.77
C PRO A 79 -10.51 -9.06 24.06
N TYR A 80 -9.89 -7.94 23.69
CA TYR A 80 -10.49 -6.59 23.83
C TYR A 80 -11.68 -6.41 22.88
N PHE A 81 -11.64 -7.05 21.74
CA PHE A 81 -12.70 -7.06 20.74
C PHE A 81 -13.92 -7.84 21.18
N LEU A 82 -13.73 -9.02 21.80
CA LEU A 82 -14.83 -9.81 22.36
C LEU A 82 -15.58 -9.02 23.44
N GLN A 83 -14.86 -8.33 24.32
CA GLN A 83 -15.44 -7.53 25.38
C GLN A 83 -16.25 -6.32 24.85
N LYS A 84 -15.79 -5.73 23.73
CA LYS A 84 -16.44 -4.58 23.06
C LYS A 84 -17.47 -5.01 22.01
N TYR A 85 -17.43 -6.28 21.56
CA TYR A 85 -18.33 -6.85 20.58
C TYR A 85 -19.73 -7.11 21.14
N LEU A 86 -19.82 -7.35 22.44
CA LEU A 86 -21.09 -7.47 23.14
C LEU A 86 -21.80 -6.11 23.28
N PHE A 87 -21.10 -4.99 23.05
CA PHE A 87 -21.62 -3.64 23.38
C PHE A 87 -21.44 -2.55 22.31
N GLY A 88 -21.15 -2.80 21.01
CA GLY A 88 -21.00 -1.68 20.10
C GLY A 88 -20.87 -1.90 18.59
N ASN A 89 -21.33 -0.89 17.85
CA ASN A 89 -21.44 -0.74 16.39
C ASN A 89 -20.14 -0.81 15.53
N LYS A 90 -19.04 -1.32 16.04
CA LYS A 90 -17.72 -1.30 15.37
C LYS A 90 -17.47 -2.41 14.35
N LYS A 91 -18.40 -3.36 14.15
CA LYS A 91 -18.32 -4.37 13.09
C LYS A 91 -18.09 -3.74 11.71
N LYS A 92 -18.79 -2.65 11.42
CA LYS A 92 -18.74 -1.99 10.11
C LYS A 92 -17.37 -1.42 9.76
N GLU A 93 -16.61 -0.90 10.74
CA GLU A 93 -15.30 -0.30 10.45
C GLU A 93 -14.20 -1.32 10.14
N ILE A 94 -14.19 -2.47 10.81
CA ILE A 94 -13.20 -3.53 10.57
C ILE A 94 -13.48 -4.22 9.24
N PHE A 95 -14.74 -4.56 8.98
CA PHE A 95 -15.15 -5.10 7.67
C PHE A 95 -14.87 -4.08 6.55
N LYS A 96 -15.11 -2.79 6.77
CA LYS A 96 -14.79 -1.73 5.82
C LYS A 96 -13.29 -1.63 5.54
N ARG A 97 -12.43 -1.78 6.56
CA ARG A 97 -10.97 -1.77 6.39
C ARG A 97 -10.46 -3.01 5.64
N ILE A 98 -10.99 -4.18 5.94
CA ILE A 98 -10.66 -5.41 5.22
C ILE A 98 -11.17 -5.34 3.78
N LYS A 99 -12.41 -4.89 3.58
CA LYS A 99 -13.01 -4.69 2.26
C LYS A 99 -12.21 -3.69 1.43
N ASN A 100 -11.87 -2.52 1.99
CA ASN A 100 -11.09 -1.51 1.29
C ASN A 100 -9.71 -2.02 0.84
N LYS A 101 -9.16 -3.04 1.48
CA LYS A 101 -7.84 -3.59 1.18
C LYS A 101 -7.87 -4.74 0.19
N ILE A 102 -8.94 -5.53 0.17
CA ILE A 102 -9.23 -6.47 -0.93
C ILE A 102 -9.54 -5.68 -2.21
N GLU A 103 -10.16 -4.52 -2.08
CA GLU A 103 -10.44 -3.61 -3.19
C GLU A 103 -9.20 -2.97 -3.80
N ILE A 104 -8.07 -2.88 -3.08
CA ILE A 104 -6.81 -2.32 -3.62
C ILE A 104 -6.33 -3.11 -4.84
N LYS A 105 -6.34 -4.44 -4.77
CA LYS A 105 -5.94 -5.26 -5.92
C LYS A 105 -6.85 -5.00 -7.12
N ASN A 106 -8.15 -4.99 -6.91
CA ASN A 106 -9.11 -4.69 -7.95
C ASN A 106 -8.90 -3.29 -8.52
N TYR A 107 -8.67 -2.32 -7.64
CA TYR A 107 -8.37 -0.94 -8.04
C TYR A 107 -7.12 -0.85 -8.93
N LEU A 108 -6.02 -1.50 -8.55
CA LEU A 108 -4.79 -1.53 -9.34
C LEU A 108 -5.00 -2.16 -10.71
N VAL A 109 -5.75 -3.27 -10.76
CA VAL A 109 -6.04 -3.98 -12.00
C VAL A 109 -6.96 -3.16 -12.91
N GLU A 110 -8.03 -2.58 -12.38
CA GLU A 110 -9.06 -1.90 -13.17
C GLU A 110 -8.64 -0.48 -13.58
N ASN A 111 -7.96 0.27 -12.70
CA ASN A 111 -7.65 1.68 -12.95
C ASN A 111 -6.20 1.93 -13.39
N LEU A 112 -5.28 1.06 -13.05
CA LEU A 112 -3.86 1.19 -13.37
C LEU A 112 -3.33 0.09 -14.29
N ASN A 113 -4.22 -0.76 -14.82
CA ASN A 113 -3.92 -1.84 -15.76
C ASN A 113 -2.85 -2.84 -15.28
N PHE A 114 -2.79 -3.11 -13.97
CA PHE A 114 -1.91 -4.14 -13.45
C PHE A 114 -2.37 -5.53 -13.88
N ASN A 115 -1.43 -6.47 -13.93
CA ASN A 115 -1.78 -7.86 -14.20
C ASN A 115 -2.61 -8.44 -13.04
N LYS A 116 -3.61 -9.27 -13.35
CA LYS A 116 -4.41 -9.99 -12.33
C LYS A 116 -3.58 -10.92 -11.46
N SER A 117 -2.41 -11.34 -11.95
CA SER A 117 -1.47 -12.18 -11.21
C SER A 117 -0.57 -11.41 -10.23
N VAL A 118 -0.65 -10.05 -10.17
CA VAL A 118 0.15 -9.24 -9.25
C VAL A 118 -0.07 -9.68 -7.80
N ASN A 119 1.04 -9.87 -7.08
CA ASN A 119 1.01 -10.20 -5.67
C ASN A 119 0.94 -8.92 -4.84
N ILE A 120 0.10 -8.90 -3.81
CA ILE A 120 0.01 -7.78 -2.87
C ILE A 120 0.55 -8.22 -1.51
N HIS A 121 1.58 -7.53 -1.03
CA HIS A 121 2.22 -7.78 0.26
C HIS A 121 1.89 -6.63 1.21
N PHE A 122 1.34 -6.98 2.37
CA PHE A 122 1.11 -6.02 3.44
C PHE A 122 2.20 -6.19 4.49
N ILE A 123 2.99 -5.15 4.68
CA ILE A 123 4.12 -5.13 5.61
C ILE A 123 3.73 -4.33 6.84
N ASP A 124 4.16 -4.79 8.01
CA ASP A 124 3.97 -4.03 9.24
C ASP A 124 4.70 -2.68 9.16
N HIS A 125 4.03 -1.62 9.59
CA HIS A 125 4.56 -0.26 9.53
C HIS A 125 5.89 -0.11 10.28
N HIS A 126 6.00 -0.71 11.46
CA HIS A 126 7.24 -0.66 12.25
C HIS A 126 8.37 -1.42 11.56
N LEU A 127 8.06 -2.58 10.95
CA LEU A 127 9.04 -3.33 10.18
C LEU A 127 9.55 -2.54 8.97
N SER A 128 8.68 -1.78 8.30
CA SER A 128 9.06 -0.90 7.19
C SER A 128 10.05 0.17 7.63
N HIS A 129 9.85 0.77 8.80
CA HIS A 129 10.79 1.76 9.38
C HIS A 129 12.14 1.13 9.73
N ILE A 130 12.15 -0.06 10.34
CA ILE A 130 13.38 -0.77 10.67
C ILE A 130 14.13 -1.11 9.39
N ALA A 131 13.47 -1.66 8.38
CA ALA A 131 14.10 -2.00 7.10
C ALA A 131 14.72 -0.78 6.43
N SER A 132 14.07 0.39 6.44
CA SER A 132 14.59 1.61 5.82
C SER A 132 15.88 2.15 6.47
N SER A 133 16.23 1.69 7.67
CA SER A 133 17.48 2.07 8.34
C SER A 133 18.68 1.22 7.94
N PHE A 134 18.48 0.15 7.15
CA PHE A 134 19.54 -0.75 6.67
C PHE A 134 19.91 -0.51 5.20
N TYR A 135 19.18 0.35 4.50
CA TYR A 135 19.40 0.76 3.13
C TYR A 135 19.54 2.28 3.08
#